data_e6ec3729db75e1c1a55ba5bb6a88b5e2
#
_entry.id   e6ec3729db75e1c1a55ba5bb6a88b5e2
#
_cell.length_a   1.000
_cell.length_b   1.000
_cell.length_c   1.000
_cell.angle_alpha   90.00
_cell.angle_beta   90.00
_cell.angle_gamma   90.00
#
_symmetry.space_group_name_H-M   'P 1'
#
loop_
_entity.id
_entity.type
_entity.pdbx_description
1 polymer ?
#
loop_
_entity_poly.entity_id
_entity_poly.type
_entity_poly.pdbx_seq_one_letter_code
_entity_poly.pdbx_strand_id
1 'polypeptide(L)'
;MEGRTNEIPKSNREPRMNRVTSGNGEKAAEVTRFLHELVTEVARVHRGDSESALPSTPCSRQELAAALPKWKRFIDLAMVTLLFPVWLPIMTLVALWVAVTSPGPIFYQQPRIGFKGRRFMLIKFRTMKVNAETHIHEAYLEHLIVSDRPMIKLDSTGDPRLILGGKFLRATGLDELPQIFNVLKGEMSLVGPRPCTVGEFERYASEQRARVNALPGLTGLWQVNGKNRTTFRQMIEMDIFYSRNISLSLDLKIILRTLPAIVGQFSDSVQTSSRSSAQPTPPVKT
;
A
#
# COMPACT_ATOMS: atom_id res chain seq x y z
N MET A 1 62.00 -19.88 53.68
CA MET A 1 61.70 -18.48 53.32
C MET A 1 60.65 -18.54 52.23
N GLU A 2 59.54 -18.36 52.72
CA GLU A 2 58.30 -17.80 52.26
C GLU A 2 57.85 -18.13 50.85
N GLY A 3 56.93 -19.09 50.82
CA GLY A 3 56.08 -19.38 49.69
C GLY A 3 54.92 -18.40 49.61
N ARG A 4 54.57 -17.95 48.39
CA ARG A 4 53.31 -17.31 48.08
C ARG A 4 52.46 -18.26 47.24
N THR A 5 51.41 -18.76 47.85
CA THR A 5 50.33 -19.47 47.20
C THR A 5 49.47 -18.48 46.43
N ASN A 6 49.37 -18.64 45.10
CA ASN A 6 48.43 -17.92 44.26
C ASN A 6 47.07 -18.65 44.25
N GLU A 7 46.08 -18.04 44.94
CA GLU A 7 44.68 -18.44 44.81
C GLU A 7 44.09 -17.90 43.52
N ILE A 8 43.50 -18.80 42.70
CA ILE A 8 42.76 -18.49 41.49
C ILE A 8 41.29 -18.22 41.90
N PRO A 9 40.69 -17.06 41.60
CA PRO A 9 39.29 -16.84 41.88
C PRO A 9 38.41 -17.62 40.88
N LYS A 10 37.55 -18.48 41.41
CA LYS A 10 36.47 -19.15 40.66
C LYS A 10 35.47 -18.13 40.18
N SER A 11 35.47 -17.84 38.89
CA SER A 11 34.43 -17.06 38.21
C SER A 11 33.16 -17.92 38.03
N ASN A 12 32.15 -17.71 38.87
CA ASN A 12 30.78 -18.16 38.65
C ASN A 12 30.19 -17.35 37.52
N ARG A 13 30.23 -17.85 36.28
CA ARG A 13 29.42 -17.37 35.18
C ARG A 13 28.14 -18.21 35.12
N GLU A 14 27.08 -17.65 35.68
CA GLU A 14 25.72 -18.12 35.35
C GLU A 14 25.44 -17.87 33.86
N PRO A 15 24.82 -18.82 33.13
CA PRO A 15 24.43 -18.60 31.75
C PRO A 15 23.26 -17.59 31.72
N ARG A 16 23.50 -16.41 31.17
CA ARG A 16 22.44 -15.48 30.83
C ARG A 16 21.49 -16.14 29.83
N MET A 17 20.37 -16.58 30.36
CA MET A 17 19.22 -17.03 29.61
C MET A 17 18.66 -15.82 28.85
N ASN A 18 19.04 -15.67 27.57
CA ASN A 18 18.49 -14.66 26.68
C ASN A 18 16.99 -14.90 26.56
N ARG A 19 16.19 -14.01 27.17
CA ARG A 19 14.74 -13.92 26.94
C ARG A 19 14.46 -13.54 25.49
N VAL A 20 14.27 -14.53 24.64
CA VAL A 20 13.81 -14.38 23.25
C VAL A 20 12.26 -14.17 23.19
N THR A 21 11.59 -13.98 24.31
CA THR A 21 10.11 -13.99 24.40
C THR A 21 9.43 -12.62 24.28
N SER A 22 10.18 -11.52 24.08
CA SER A 22 9.59 -10.16 24.06
C SER A 22 8.92 -9.77 22.73
N GLY A 23 9.35 -10.32 21.60
CA GLY A 23 8.89 -9.85 20.28
C GLY A 23 7.45 -10.20 19.90
N ASN A 24 6.93 -11.34 20.36
CA ASN A 24 5.59 -11.81 19.96
C ASN A 24 4.47 -11.10 20.74
N GLY A 25 4.72 -10.78 22.02
CA GLY A 25 3.76 -10.04 22.84
C GLY A 25 3.56 -8.60 22.38
N GLU A 26 4.64 -7.95 21.97
CA GLU A 26 4.62 -6.57 21.46
C GLU A 26 3.87 -6.47 20.12
N LYS A 27 4.06 -7.46 19.25
CA LYS A 27 3.36 -7.54 17.97
C LYS A 27 1.87 -7.87 18.12
N ALA A 28 1.51 -8.75 19.07
CA ALA A 28 0.12 -9.02 19.39
C ALA A 28 -0.56 -7.76 19.95
N ALA A 29 0.14 -7.00 20.80
CA ALA A 29 -0.33 -5.71 21.30
C ALA A 29 -0.50 -4.67 20.17
N GLU A 30 0.39 -4.65 19.17
CA GLU A 30 0.28 -3.78 17.99
C GLU A 30 -0.96 -4.13 17.14
N VAL A 31 -1.23 -5.43 16.91
CA VAL A 31 -2.44 -5.90 16.21
C VAL A 31 -3.69 -5.53 17.01
N THR A 32 -3.67 -5.72 18.33
CA THR A 32 -4.80 -5.37 19.20
C THR A 32 -5.04 -3.86 19.20
N ARG A 33 -3.98 -3.06 19.28
CA ARG A 33 -4.06 -1.60 19.17
C ARG A 33 -4.64 -1.19 17.82
N PHE A 34 -4.18 -1.80 16.74
CA PHE A 34 -4.71 -1.55 15.40
C PHE A 34 -6.21 -1.89 15.29
N LEU A 35 -6.64 -3.04 15.81
CA LEU A 35 -8.07 -3.40 15.83
C LEU A 35 -8.89 -2.42 16.67
N HIS A 36 -8.34 -1.95 17.79
CA HIS A 36 -8.97 -0.94 18.61
C HIS A 36 -9.04 0.43 17.90
N GLU A 37 -7.97 0.86 17.25
CA GLU A 37 -7.94 2.06 16.42
C GLU A 37 -8.92 1.96 15.25
N LEU A 38 -9.04 0.77 14.64
CA LEU A 38 -10.01 0.47 13.59
C LEU A 38 -11.44 0.69 14.07
N VAL A 39 -11.82 0.04 15.18
CA VAL A 39 -13.17 0.16 15.75
C VAL A 39 -13.45 1.60 16.16
N THR A 40 -12.46 2.27 16.75
CA THR A 40 -12.56 3.67 17.16
C THR A 40 -12.70 4.59 15.95
N GLU A 41 -11.97 4.35 14.86
CA GLU A 41 -12.04 5.16 13.64
C GLU A 41 -13.37 4.95 12.91
N VAL A 42 -13.88 3.72 12.82
CA VAL A 42 -15.23 3.44 12.31
C VAL A 42 -16.30 4.16 13.16
N ALA A 43 -16.17 4.10 14.48
CA ALA A 43 -17.07 4.80 15.40
C ALA A 43 -16.96 6.33 15.29
N ARG A 44 -15.76 6.85 15.00
CA ARG A 44 -15.49 8.30 14.84
C ARG A 44 -16.04 8.83 13.53
N VAL A 45 -15.93 8.06 12.43
CA VAL A 45 -16.56 8.40 11.14
C VAL A 45 -18.07 8.51 11.27
N HIS A 46 -18.69 7.65 12.11
CA HIS A 46 -20.12 7.73 12.42
C HIS A 46 -20.51 8.96 13.25
N ARG A 47 -19.59 9.50 14.07
CA ARG A 47 -19.82 10.67 14.93
C ARG A 47 -19.44 12.01 14.29
N GLY A 48 -18.80 12.01 13.12
CA GLY A 48 -18.38 13.25 12.45
C GLY A 48 -17.18 13.99 13.07
N ASP A 49 -16.56 13.42 14.11
CA ASP A 49 -15.48 14.06 14.88
C ASP A 49 -14.12 13.56 14.41
N SER A 50 -13.54 14.15 13.38
CA SER A 50 -12.13 13.93 13.10
C SER A 50 -11.43 15.22 12.70
N GLU A 51 -10.94 15.89 13.69
CA GLU A 51 -9.98 16.97 13.56
C GLU A 51 -8.60 16.41 13.93
N SER A 52 -7.76 16.17 12.95
CA SER A 52 -6.33 15.95 13.14
C SER A 52 -5.56 16.78 12.13
N ALA A 53 -4.82 17.73 12.66
CA ALA A 53 -4.00 18.72 11.98
C ALA A 53 -2.94 18.05 11.09
N LEU A 54 -3.06 18.27 9.76
CA LEU A 54 -1.99 18.16 8.79
C LEU A 54 -1.77 19.54 8.16
N PRO A 55 -0.53 19.89 7.77
CA PRO A 55 -0.22 21.24 7.35
C PRO A 55 -1.02 21.66 6.12
N SER A 56 -1.56 22.84 6.26
CA SER A 56 -2.38 23.63 5.38
C SER A 56 -2.00 23.57 3.90
N THR A 57 -2.88 23.02 3.09
CA THR A 57 -3.09 23.41 1.71
C THR A 57 -4.60 23.60 1.44
N PRO A 58 -4.99 24.48 0.52
CA PRO A 58 -6.18 25.32 0.62
C PRO A 58 -7.50 24.71 0.16
N CYS A 59 -7.79 23.46 0.53
CA CYS A 59 -9.12 22.90 0.34
C CYS A 59 -9.63 22.37 1.67
N SER A 60 -10.62 23.04 2.25
CA SER A 60 -11.23 22.60 3.50
C SER A 60 -12.00 21.28 3.30
N ARG A 61 -12.25 20.55 4.39
CA ARG A 61 -13.13 19.35 4.35
C ARG A 61 -14.52 19.65 3.80
N GLN A 62 -15.00 20.86 4.03
CA GLN A 62 -16.29 21.32 3.53
C GLN A 62 -16.27 21.49 2.02
N GLU A 63 -15.19 22.04 1.44
CA GLU A 63 -15.03 22.14 -0.01
C GLU A 63 -14.87 20.77 -0.67
N LEU A 64 -14.19 19.81 -0.01
CA LEU A 64 -14.11 18.42 -0.46
C LEU A 64 -15.50 17.77 -0.51
N ALA A 65 -16.28 17.94 0.56
CA ALA A 65 -17.64 17.39 0.65
C ALA A 65 -18.61 18.04 -0.35
N ALA A 66 -18.40 19.31 -0.68
CA ALA A 66 -19.21 20.04 -1.67
C ALA A 66 -18.85 19.70 -3.12
N ALA A 67 -17.57 19.38 -3.39
CA ALA A 67 -17.06 19.14 -4.74
C ALA A 67 -17.33 17.72 -5.26
N LEU A 68 -17.64 16.77 -4.38
CA LEU A 68 -17.85 15.37 -4.76
C LEU A 68 -19.31 14.98 -4.67
N PRO A 69 -19.83 14.16 -5.60
CA PRO A 69 -21.21 13.69 -5.55
C PRO A 69 -21.49 12.93 -4.24
N LYS A 70 -22.52 13.32 -3.50
CA LYS A 70 -22.88 12.68 -2.22
C LYS A 70 -23.16 11.17 -2.36
N TRP A 71 -23.71 10.74 -3.51
CA TRP A 71 -23.95 9.32 -3.81
C TRP A 71 -22.66 8.51 -3.78
N LYS A 72 -21.53 9.10 -4.23
CA LYS A 72 -20.24 8.42 -4.27
C LYS A 72 -19.76 8.08 -2.86
N ARG A 73 -19.82 9.06 -1.96
CA ARG A 73 -19.47 8.84 -0.55
C ARG A 73 -20.38 7.82 0.14
N PHE A 74 -21.68 7.89 -0.16
CA PHE A 74 -22.64 6.91 0.35
C PHE A 74 -22.28 5.48 -0.09
N ILE A 75 -21.97 5.27 -1.37
CA ILE A 75 -21.59 3.95 -1.89
C ILE A 75 -20.28 3.47 -1.29
N ASP A 76 -19.27 4.34 -1.18
CA ASP A 76 -18.00 3.99 -0.54
C ASP A 76 -18.22 3.45 0.87
N LEU A 77 -18.96 4.17 1.69
CA LEU A 77 -19.25 3.77 3.08
C LEU A 77 -20.15 2.52 3.15
N ALA A 78 -21.19 2.46 2.33
CA ALA A 78 -22.11 1.31 2.29
C ALA A 78 -21.37 0.02 1.91
N MET A 79 -20.53 0.06 0.87
CA MET A 79 -19.75 -1.10 0.44
C MET A 79 -18.67 -1.52 1.46
N VAL A 80 -17.96 -0.55 2.05
CA VAL A 80 -16.97 -0.86 3.09
C VAL A 80 -17.64 -1.50 4.30
N THR A 81 -18.82 -0.99 4.73
CA THR A 81 -19.55 -1.54 5.86
C THR A 81 -20.15 -2.91 5.53
N LEU A 82 -20.75 -3.07 4.35
CA LEU A 82 -21.31 -4.34 3.90
C LEU A 82 -20.27 -5.46 3.82
N LEU A 83 -19.06 -5.14 3.32
CA LEU A 83 -17.98 -6.08 3.18
C LEU A 83 -17.11 -6.22 4.45
N PHE A 84 -17.46 -5.53 5.53
CA PHE A 84 -16.73 -5.58 6.80
C PHE A 84 -16.48 -7.01 7.32
N PRO A 85 -17.48 -7.94 7.35
CA PRO A 85 -17.27 -9.30 7.81
C PRO A 85 -16.30 -10.10 6.92
N VAL A 86 -16.00 -9.65 5.71
CA VAL A 86 -15.07 -10.30 4.79
C VAL A 86 -13.68 -9.69 4.89
N TRP A 87 -13.56 -8.36 4.75
CA TRP A 87 -12.23 -7.75 4.71
C TRP A 87 -11.54 -7.69 6.08
N LEU A 88 -12.28 -7.62 7.19
CA LEU A 88 -11.66 -7.57 8.53
C LEU A 88 -10.91 -8.87 8.89
N PRO A 89 -11.48 -10.08 8.75
CA PRO A 89 -10.74 -11.32 8.98
C PRO A 89 -9.51 -11.44 8.06
N ILE A 90 -9.64 -11.11 6.78
CA ILE A 90 -8.52 -11.16 5.84
C ILE A 90 -7.42 -10.20 6.28
N MET A 91 -7.77 -8.98 6.64
CA MET A 91 -6.82 -7.97 7.13
C MET A 91 -6.11 -8.45 8.40
N THR A 92 -6.81 -9.07 9.33
CA THR A 92 -6.24 -9.63 10.56
C THR A 92 -5.25 -10.77 10.25
N LEU A 93 -5.60 -11.69 9.34
CA LEU A 93 -4.71 -12.77 8.93
C LEU A 93 -3.44 -12.25 8.25
N VAL A 94 -3.57 -11.26 7.36
CA VAL A 94 -2.40 -10.63 6.71
C VAL A 94 -1.54 -9.89 7.74
N ALA A 95 -2.15 -9.18 8.69
CA ALA A 95 -1.43 -8.50 9.77
C ALA A 95 -0.61 -9.48 10.60
N LEU A 96 -1.20 -10.60 11.01
CA LEU A 96 -0.52 -11.68 11.73
C LEU A 96 0.62 -12.29 10.88
N TRP A 97 0.37 -12.54 9.60
CA TRP A 97 1.40 -13.05 8.71
C TRP A 97 2.61 -12.11 8.65
N VAL A 98 2.40 -10.81 8.42
CA VAL A 98 3.47 -9.81 8.38
C VAL A 98 4.20 -9.73 9.73
N ALA A 99 3.46 -9.78 10.85
CA ALA A 99 4.04 -9.74 12.19
C ALA A 99 4.96 -10.92 12.48
N VAL A 100 4.60 -12.13 12.04
CA VAL A 100 5.38 -13.35 12.26
C VAL A 100 6.57 -13.45 11.33
N THR A 101 6.42 -13.04 10.06
CA THR A 101 7.45 -13.27 9.03
C THR A 101 8.54 -12.20 9.00
N SER A 102 8.30 -11.02 9.57
CA SER A 102 9.29 -9.94 9.50
C SER A 102 9.25 -9.04 10.74
N PRO A 103 10.41 -8.78 11.40
CA PRO A 103 10.49 -7.85 12.54
C PRO A 103 10.22 -6.41 12.09
N GLY A 104 9.54 -5.61 12.95
CA GLY A 104 9.22 -4.20 12.73
C GLY A 104 7.72 -3.94 12.51
N PRO A 105 7.32 -2.72 12.11
CA PRO A 105 5.92 -2.30 12.02
C PRO A 105 5.16 -3.14 10.99
N ILE A 106 3.88 -3.41 11.27
CA ILE A 106 2.99 -4.17 10.37
C ILE A 106 2.61 -3.32 9.16
N PHE A 107 2.39 -2.03 9.39
CA PHE A 107 1.96 -1.09 8.36
C PHE A 107 3.13 -0.25 7.84
N TYR A 108 3.04 0.06 6.57
CA TYR A 108 3.87 1.02 5.87
C TYR A 108 3.02 2.21 5.46
N GLN A 109 3.51 3.42 5.73
CA GLN A 109 2.85 4.66 5.38
C GLN A 109 3.71 5.43 4.38
N GLN A 110 3.06 5.99 3.36
CA GLN A 110 3.73 6.76 2.31
C GLN A 110 2.94 8.02 1.97
N PRO A 111 3.59 9.20 1.93
CA PRO A 111 2.92 10.42 1.48
C PRO A 111 2.51 10.30 0.01
N ARG A 112 1.27 10.64 -0.27
CA ARG A 112 0.66 10.63 -1.60
C ARG A 112 -0.12 11.93 -1.83
N ILE A 113 -0.35 12.21 -3.11
CA ILE A 113 -1.20 13.32 -3.54
C ILE A 113 -2.60 12.79 -3.84
N GLY A 114 -3.58 13.41 -3.22
CA GLY A 114 -5.00 13.14 -3.36
C GLY A 114 -5.73 14.27 -4.07
N PHE A 115 -7.02 14.40 -3.76
CA PHE A 115 -7.93 15.37 -4.36
C PHE A 115 -7.38 16.80 -4.31
N LYS A 116 -7.40 17.49 -5.45
CA LYS A 116 -6.89 18.86 -5.65
C LYS A 116 -5.47 19.11 -5.13
N GLY A 117 -4.60 18.09 -5.22
CA GLY A 117 -3.21 18.21 -4.82
C GLY A 117 -2.95 18.09 -3.31
N ARG A 118 -3.95 17.74 -2.48
CA ARG A 118 -3.77 17.53 -1.04
C ARG A 118 -2.87 16.33 -0.77
N ARG A 119 -1.94 16.50 0.16
CA ARG A 119 -1.13 15.38 0.66
C ARG A 119 -1.92 14.59 1.69
N PHE A 120 -1.80 13.26 1.64
CA PHE A 120 -2.33 12.35 2.65
C PHE A 120 -1.37 11.18 2.85
N MET A 121 -1.51 10.44 3.96
CA MET A 121 -0.70 9.27 4.25
C MET A 121 -1.41 8.01 3.79
N LEU A 122 -0.94 7.41 2.71
CA LEU A 122 -1.42 6.15 2.19
C LEU A 122 -0.94 5.00 3.09
N ILE A 123 -1.85 4.15 3.54
CA ILE A 123 -1.57 3.04 4.46
C ILE A 123 -1.57 1.73 3.68
N LYS A 124 -0.52 0.91 3.86
CA LYS A 124 -0.39 -0.44 3.26
C LYS A 124 0.16 -1.43 4.29
N PHE A 125 0.00 -2.71 4.04
CA PHE A 125 0.84 -3.69 4.73
C PHE A 125 2.28 -3.60 4.26
N ARG A 126 3.21 -3.75 5.18
CA ARG A 126 4.62 -3.81 4.86
C ARG A 126 4.94 -5.14 4.17
N THR A 127 5.39 -5.06 2.93
CA THR A 127 5.81 -6.21 2.12
C THR A 127 7.31 -6.24 1.85
N MET A 128 8.04 -5.23 2.33
CA MET A 128 9.50 -5.13 2.22
C MET A 128 10.14 -5.12 3.60
N LYS A 129 11.39 -5.56 3.68
CA LYS A 129 12.21 -5.49 4.91
C LYS A 129 12.38 -4.04 5.35
N VAL A 130 12.58 -3.83 6.65
CA VAL A 130 12.91 -2.51 7.20
C VAL A 130 14.23 -2.04 6.58
N ASN A 131 14.31 -0.74 6.23
CA ASN A 131 15.46 -0.13 5.55
C ASN A 131 15.72 -0.60 4.10
N ALA A 132 14.71 -1.14 3.41
CA ALA A 132 14.82 -1.40 1.98
C ALA A 132 15.04 -0.10 1.20
N GLU A 133 16.05 -0.10 0.31
CA GLU A 133 16.38 1.07 -0.51
C GLU A 133 15.22 1.45 -1.44
N THR A 134 14.78 2.71 -1.35
CA THR A 134 13.64 3.24 -2.14
C THR A 134 14.08 3.99 -3.39
N HIS A 135 15.33 4.46 -3.46
CA HIS A 135 15.84 5.25 -4.58
C HIS A 135 15.81 4.52 -5.93
N ILE A 136 15.97 3.18 -5.93
CA ILE A 136 15.83 2.36 -7.15
C ILE A 136 14.42 2.49 -7.74
N HIS A 137 13.42 2.60 -6.87
CA HIS A 137 12.04 2.74 -7.29
C HIS A 137 11.73 4.12 -7.89
N GLU A 138 12.36 5.16 -7.36
CA GLU A 138 12.24 6.54 -7.86
C GLU A 138 12.91 6.68 -9.24
N ALA A 139 14.12 6.17 -9.41
CA ALA A 139 14.82 6.17 -10.70
C ALA A 139 14.06 5.37 -11.77
N TYR A 140 13.49 4.22 -11.40
CA TYR A 140 12.65 3.43 -12.30
C TYR A 140 11.38 4.19 -12.72
N LEU A 141 10.76 4.88 -11.79
CA LEU A 141 9.57 5.69 -12.06
C LEU A 141 9.88 6.85 -13.00
N GLU A 142 11.02 7.53 -12.81
CA GLU A 142 11.49 8.57 -13.73
C GLU A 142 11.65 8.05 -15.17
N HIS A 143 12.23 6.86 -15.30
CA HIS A 143 12.34 6.21 -16.60
C HIS A 143 10.98 5.90 -17.23
N LEU A 144 9.99 5.45 -16.43
CA LEU A 144 8.63 5.18 -16.91
C LEU A 144 7.87 6.43 -17.33
N ILE A 145 8.09 7.57 -16.67
CA ILE A 145 7.45 8.85 -17.00
C ILE A 145 7.89 9.31 -18.39
N VAL A 146 9.15 9.11 -18.74
CA VAL A 146 9.76 9.58 -20.01
C VAL A 146 9.62 8.54 -21.12
N SER A 147 9.49 7.25 -20.77
CA SER A 147 9.44 6.17 -21.75
C SER A 147 8.00 5.76 -22.09
N ASP A 148 7.74 5.46 -23.35
CA ASP A 148 6.47 4.87 -23.82
C ASP A 148 6.40 3.34 -23.55
N ARG A 149 7.08 2.86 -22.50
CA ARG A 149 7.09 1.44 -22.14
C ARG A 149 5.97 1.11 -21.17
N PRO A 150 5.42 -0.13 -21.23
CA PRO A 150 4.44 -0.60 -20.27
C PRO A 150 4.97 -0.54 -18.82
N MET A 151 4.12 -0.17 -17.88
CA MET A 151 4.45 -0.07 -16.46
C MET A 151 4.52 -1.45 -15.81
N ILE A 152 5.61 -2.17 -16.02
CA ILE A 152 5.85 -3.48 -15.41
C ILE A 152 6.35 -3.25 -13.97
N LYS A 153 5.81 -3.98 -13.00
CA LYS A 153 6.31 -3.91 -11.61
C LYS A 153 7.74 -4.50 -11.54
N LEU A 154 8.65 -3.84 -10.84
CA LEU A 154 10.02 -4.31 -10.58
C LEU A 154 10.08 -5.68 -9.88
N ASP A 155 9.03 -6.08 -9.18
CA ASP A 155 8.97 -7.31 -8.39
C ASP A 155 8.91 -8.60 -9.21
N SER A 156 8.79 -8.51 -10.55
CA SER A 156 8.69 -9.67 -11.43
C SER A 156 9.95 -10.52 -11.46
N THR A 157 11.11 -9.97 -11.11
CA THR A 157 12.44 -10.61 -11.22
C THR A 157 13.05 -11.11 -9.91
N GLY A 158 12.26 -11.24 -8.82
CA GLY A 158 12.76 -11.73 -7.53
C GLY A 158 13.48 -10.65 -6.72
N ASP A 159 12.74 -9.74 -6.13
CA ASP A 159 13.28 -8.67 -5.29
C ASP A 159 13.70 -9.21 -3.90
N PRO A 160 15.00 -9.21 -3.53
CA PRO A 160 15.49 -9.74 -2.25
C PRO A 160 15.04 -8.92 -1.03
N ARG A 161 14.47 -7.73 -1.26
CA ARG A 161 13.94 -6.84 -0.23
C ARG A 161 12.56 -7.28 0.28
N LEU A 162 11.88 -8.18 -0.44
CA LEU A 162 10.55 -8.66 -0.05
C LEU A 162 10.63 -9.56 1.20
N ILE A 163 9.62 -9.44 2.06
CA ILE A 163 9.39 -10.38 3.16
C ILE A 163 8.85 -11.70 2.62
N LEU A 164 8.90 -12.75 3.43
CA LEU A 164 8.29 -14.03 3.07
C LEU A 164 6.80 -13.85 2.76
N GLY A 165 6.36 -14.30 1.56
CA GLY A 165 5.00 -14.09 1.07
C GLY A 165 4.73 -12.67 0.55
N GLY A 166 5.67 -11.73 0.62
CA GLY A 166 5.50 -10.35 0.14
C GLY A 166 5.14 -10.28 -1.35
N LYS A 167 5.72 -11.17 -2.18
CA LYS A 167 5.37 -11.28 -3.60
C LYS A 167 3.90 -11.66 -3.80
N PHE A 168 3.39 -12.62 -3.03
CA PHE A 168 1.98 -13.03 -3.05
C PHE A 168 1.05 -11.88 -2.63
N LEU A 169 1.35 -11.21 -1.52
CA LEU A 169 0.55 -10.08 -1.04
C LEU A 169 0.43 -8.98 -2.12
N ARG A 170 1.55 -8.65 -2.78
CA ARG A 170 1.58 -7.62 -3.85
C ARG A 170 0.93 -8.07 -5.15
N ALA A 171 1.00 -9.35 -5.48
CA ALA A 171 0.36 -9.91 -6.66
C ALA A 171 -1.17 -9.94 -6.54
N THR A 172 -1.67 -10.25 -5.34
CA THR A 172 -3.10 -10.28 -5.01
C THR A 172 -3.68 -8.90 -4.65
N GLY A 173 -2.82 -7.91 -4.37
CA GLY A 173 -3.25 -6.59 -3.87
C GLY A 173 -3.69 -6.59 -2.40
N LEU A 174 -3.49 -7.69 -1.66
CA LEU A 174 -3.83 -7.78 -0.24
C LEU A 174 -3.02 -6.79 0.61
N ASP A 175 -1.83 -6.40 0.15
CA ASP A 175 -1.03 -5.36 0.78
C ASP A 175 -1.72 -3.99 0.76
N GLU A 176 -2.67 -3.76 -0.11
CA GLU A 176 -3.41 -2.51 -0.25
C GLU A 176 -4.71 -2.44 0.57
N LEU A 177 -5.13 -3.56 1.22
CA LEU A 177 -6.34 -3.59 2.06
C LEU A 177 -6.39 -2.48 3.13
N PRO A 178 -5.30 -2.09 3.81
CA PRO A 178 -5.35 -1.00 4.80
C PRO A 178 -5.74 0.36 4.23
N GLN A 179 -5.73 0.56 2.89
CA GLN A 179 -6.24 1.78 2.27
C GLN A 179 -7.75 1.97 2.48
N ILE A 180 -8.48 0.93 2.90
CA ILE A 180 -9.88 1.05 3.36
C ILE A 180 -10.01 2.13 4.44
N PHE A 181 -8.99 2.30 5.30
CA PHE A 181 -8.97 3.39 6.29
C PHE A 181 -8.89 4.77 5.64
N ASN A 182 -8.13 4.91 4.56
CA ASN A 182 -8.10 6.15 3.81
C ASN A 182 -9.46 6.44 3.16
N VAL A 183 -10.20 5.38 2.74
CA VAL A 183 -11.59 5.53 2.26
C VAL A 183 -12.50 5.97 3.40
N LEU A 184 -12.42 5.34 4.57
CA LEU A 184 -13.22 5.72 5.74
C LEU A 184 -12.95 7.17 6.19
N LYS A 185 -11.69 7.62 6.12
CA LYS A 185 -11.29 9.01 6.40
C LYS A 185 -11.75 10.02 5.33
N GLY A 186 -12.17 9.55 4.15
CA GLY A 186 -12.53 10.39 3.01
C GLY A 186 -11.34 10.94 2.22
N GLU A 187 -10.14 10.42 2.45
CA GLU A 187 -8.93 10.75 1.70
C GLU A 187 -8.89 10.02 0.35
N MET A 188 -9.58 8.88 0.29
CA MET A 188 -9.73 8.04 -0.89
C MET A 188 -11.20 7.65 -1.10
N SER A 189 -11.49 7.06 -2.26
CA SER A 189 -12.73 6.40 -2.63
C SER A 189 -12.46 4.95 -3.00
N LEU A 190 -13.46 4.10 -3.11
CA LEU A 190 -13.31 2.76 -3.68
C LEU A 190 -12.87 2.84 -5.14
N VAL A 191 -13.45 3.76 -5.91
CA VAL A 191 -13.15 3.95 -7.33
C VAL A 191 -12.57 5.34 -7.58
N GLY A 192 -11.42 5.41 -8.27
CA GLY A 192 -10.77 6.68 -8.58
C GLY A 192 -9.42 6.50 -9.27
N PRO A 193 -8.75 7.62 -9.61
CA PRO A 193 -7.38 7.62 -10.09
C PRO A 193 -6.40 6.95 -9.10
N ARG A 194 -5.33 6.37 -9.61
CA ARG A 194 -4.27 5.87 -8.75
C ARG A 194 -3.63 7.03 -7.95
N PRO A 195 -3.47 6.93 -6.61
CA PRO A 195 -2.78 7.97 -5.84
C PRO A 195 -1.32 8.09 -6.26
N CYS A 196 -0.92 9.28 -6.77
CA CYS A 196 0.45 9.53 -7.22
C CYS A 196 1.38 9.89 -6.04
N THR A 197 2.67 9.66 -6.21
CA THR A 197 3.68 10.14 -5.26
C THR A 197 3.84 11.65 -5.37
N VAL A 198 4.47 12.27 -4.37
CA VAL A 198 4.80 13.70 -4.42
C VAL A 198 5.70 14.00 -5.62
N GLY A 199 6.77 13.18 -5.82
CA GLY A 199 7.68 13.35 -6.94
C GLY A 199 7.05 13.14 -8.32
N GLU A 200 6.07 12.20 -8.46
CA GLU A 200 5.28 12.09 -9.69
C GLU A 200 4.52 13.39 -9.98
N PHE A 201 3.82 13.91 -8.98
CA PHE A 201 2.98 15.10 -9.12
C PHE A 201 3.76 16.36 -9.48
N GLU A 202 4.94 16.52 -8.92
CA GLU A 202 5.83 17.66 -9.22
C GLU A 202 6.28 17.68 -10.68
N ARG A 203 6.40 16.49 -11.30
CA ARG A 203 6.81 16.31 -12.71
C ARG A 203 5.65 16.38 -13.70
N TYR A 204 4.39 16.47 -13.24
CA TYR A 204 3.24 16.51 -14.12
C TYR A 204 3.14 17.86 -14.87
N ALA A 205 2.90 17.79 -16.17
CA ALA A 205 2.44 18.92 -16.95
C ALA A 205 1.07 19.41 -16.46
N SER A 206 0.71 20.64 -16.78
CA SER A 206 -0.55 21.29 -16.34
C SER A 206 -1.77 20.43 -16.64
N GLU A 207 -1.84 19.86 -17.86
CA GLU A 207 -2.97 19.02 -18.28
C GLU A 207 -3.04 17.72 -17.48
N GLN A 208 -1.89 17.13 -17.13
CA GLN A 208 -1.80 15.88 -16.38
C GLN A 208 -2.26 16.04 -14.92
N ARG A 209 -2.16 17.26 -14.37
CA ARG A 209 -2.65 17.57 -13.03
C ARG A 209 -4.17 17.48 -12.91
N ALA A 210 -4.91 17.49 -14.03
CA ALA A 210 -6.36 17.31 -14.02
C ALA A 210 -6.82 15.96 -13.43
N ARG A 211 -5.93 14.94 -13.38
CA ARG A 211 -6.22 13.65 -12.75
C ARG A 211 -6.54 13.74 -11.25
N VAL A 212 -6.02 14.75 -10.54
CA VAL A 212 -6.28 14.95 -9.11
C VAL A 212 -7.59 15.70 -8.83
N ASN A 213 -8.40 15.99 -9.84
CA ASN A 213 -9.74 16.55 -9.68
C ASN A 213 -10.79 15.48 -9.27
N ALA A 214 -10.35 14.26 -8.99
CA ALA A 214 -11.14 13.20 -8.37
C ALA A 214 -10.42 12.67 -7.13
N LEU A 215 -11.17 12.07 -6.18
CA LEU A 215 -10.55 11.30 -5.09
C LEU A 215 -9.76 10.12 -5.65
N PRO A 216 -8.55 9.86 -5.17
CA PRO A 216 -7.84 8.65 -5.52
C PRO A 216 -8.62 7.41 -5.08
N GLY A 217 -8.53 6.32 -5.86
CA GLY A 217 -9.28 5.10 -5.63
C GLY A 217 -8.43 3.92 -5.19
N LEU A 218 -9.05 2.95 -4.48
CA LEU A 218 -8.49 1.61 -4.29
C LEU A 218 -8.40 0.89 -5.64
N THR A 219 -9.44 0.99 -6.44
CA THR A 219 -9.47 0.56 -7.84
C THR A 219 -9.77 1.73 -8.76
N GLY A 220 -9.55 1.58 -10.04
CA GLY A 220 -9.77 2.65 -11.01
C GLY A 220 -9.78 2.17 -12.45
N LEU A 221 -10.15 3.07 -13.35
CA LEU A 221 -10.30 2.75 -14.77
C LEU A 221 -9.01 2.14 -15.36
N TRP A 222 -7.85 2.68 -15.02
CA TRP A 222 -6.57 2.15 -15.44
C TRP A 222 -6.29 0.74 -14.90
N GLN A 223 -6.59 0.49 -13.61
CA GLN A 223 -6.31 -0.80 -12.99
C GLN A 223 -7.09 -1.95 -13.63
N VAL A 224 -8.31 -1.70 -14.10
CA VAL A 224 -9.17 -2.71 -14.73
C VAL A 224 -8.98 -2.83 -16.25
N ASN A 225 -8.29 -1.87 -16.87
CA ASN A 225 -8.03 -1.86 -18.32
C ASN A 225 -6.58 -2.18 -18.71
N GLY A 226 -5.90 -3.04 -17.94
CA GLY A 226 -4.60 -3.57 -18.35
C GLY A 226 -3.39 -3.00 -17.63
N LYS A 227 -3.54 -2.60 -16.40
CA LYS A 227 -2.53 -2.13 -15.40
C LYS A 227 -1.05 -2.26 -15.80
N ASN A 228 -0.58 -3.49 -16.08
CA ASN A 228 0.83 -3.77 -16.41
C ASN A 228 1.11 -3.74 -17.93
N ARG A 229 0.09 -3.52 -18.76
CA ARG A 229 0.19 -3.49 -20.23
C ARG A 229 0.04 -2.08 -20.79
N THR A 230 -0.24 -1.09 -19.93
CA THR A 230 -0.42 0.32 -20.29
C THR A 230 0.84 1.12 -19.99
N THR A 231 1.08 2.15 -20.79
CA THR A 231 2.15 3.12 -20.55
C THR A 231 1.74 4.12 -19.45
N PHE A 232 2.71 4.84 -18.90
CA PHE A 232 2.45 5.89 -17.91
C PHE A 232 1.50 6.97 -18.47
N ARG A 233 1.68 7.35 -19.74
CA ARG A 233 0.83 8.31 -20.44
C ARG A 233 -0.62 7.84 -20.53
N GLN A 234 -0.83 6.58 -20.97
CA GLN A 234 -2.18 5.99 -21.07
C GLN A 234 -2.86 5.91 -19.70
N MET A 235 -2.12 5.60 -18.63
CA MET A 235 -2.65 5.64 -17.27
C MET A 235 -3.18 7.04 -16.92
N ILE A 236 -2.40 8.09 -17.18
CA ILE A 236 -2.79 9.47 -16.90
C ILE A 236 -4.03 9.87 -17.71
N GLU A 237 -4.07 9.52 -19.00
CA GLU A 237 -5.22 9.80 -19.87
C GLU A 237 -6.51 9.13 -19.34
N MET A 238 -6.43 7.86 -18.92
CA MET A 238 -7.56 7.15 -18.30
C MET A 238 -7.99 7.78 -16.97
N ASP A 239 -7.05 8.23 -16.15
CA ASP A 239 -7.34 8.88 -14.87
C ASP A 239 -7.98 10.26 -15.08
N ILE A 240 -7.55 11.03 -16.09
CA ILE A 240 -8.18 12.29 -16.49
C ILE A 240 -9.58 12.05 -17.05
N PHE A 241 -9.72 11.06 -17.91
CA PHE A 241 -11.05 10.68 -18.42
C PHE A 241 -12.00 10.37 -17.27
N TYR A 242 -11.56 9.55 -16.30
CA TYR A 242 -12.38 9.22 -15.14
C TYR A 242 -12.75 10.48 -14.34
N SER A 243 -11.78 11.36 -14.07
CA SER A 243 -12.02 12.58 -13.28
C SER A 243 -13.04 13.53 -13.91
N ARG A 244 -13.17 13.51 -15.24
CA ARG A 244 -14.15 14.32 -15.99
C ARG A 244 -15.51 13.65 -16.15
N ASN A 245 -15.59 12.31 -16.00
CA ASN A 245 -16.79 11.51 -16.30
C ASN A 245 -17.27 10.70 -15.09
N ILE A 246 -17.08 11.21 -13.87
CA ILE A 246 -17.50 10.52 -12.65
C ILE A 246 -19.02 10.27 -12.72
N SER A 247 -19.42 9.00 -12.71
CA SER A 247 -20.82 8.60 -12.71
C SER A 247 -20.98 7.27 -11.99
N LEU A 248 -22.20 7.04 -11.43
CA LEU A 248 -22.53 5.79 -10.76
C LEU A 248 -22.33 4.58 -11.67
N SER A 249 -22.76 4.68 -12.93
CA SER A 249 -22.63 3.59 -13.91
C SER A 249 -21.17 3.26 -14.21
N LEU A 250 -20.30 4.27 -14.29
CA LEU A 250 -18.87 4.06 -14.51
C LEU A 250 -18.23 3.40 -13.28
N ASP A 251 -18.54 3.86 -12.07
CA ASP A 251 -18.04 3.28 -10.83
C ASP A 251 -18.44 1.80 -10.69
N LEU A 252 -19.71 1.48 -10.93
CA LEU A 252 -20.21 0.10 -10.90
C LEU A 252 -19.52 -0.79 -11.94
N LYS A 253 -19.31 -0.30 -13.17
CA LYS A 253 -18.57 -1.02 -14.20
C LYS A 253 -17.13 -1.32 -13.77
N ILE A 254 -16.44 -0.36 -13.14
CA ILE A 254 -15.08 -0.53 -12.65
C ILE A 254 -15.05 -1.54 -11.50
N ILE A 255 -15.97 -1.45 -10.53
CA ILE A 255 -16.08 -2.41 -9.41
C ILE A 255 -16.27 -3.83 -9.93
N LEU A 256 -17.21 -4.04 -10.86
CA LEU A 256 -17.47 -5.36 -11.45
C LEU A 256 -16.26 -5.92 -12.21
N ARG A 257 -15.46 -5.06 -12.87
CA ARG A 257 -14.25 -5.46 -13.59
C ARG A 257 -13.04 -5.66 -12.67
N THR A 258 -13.10 -5.22 -11.41
CA THR A 258 -11.96 -5.32 -10.50
C THR A 258 -11.64 -6.77 -10.15
N LEU A 259 -12.64 -7.63 -9.88
CA LEU A 259 -12.39 -9.04 -9.55
C LEU A 259 -11.71 -9.80 -10.70
N PRO A 260 -12.22 -9.78 -11.96
CA PRO A 260 -11.51 -10.39 -13.09
C PRO A 260 -10.11 -9.83 -13.30
N ALA A 261 -9.89 -8.52 -13.07
CA ALA A 261 -8.58 -7.89 -13.21
C ALA A 261 -7.58 -8.41 -12.16
N ILE A 262 -8.01 -8.63 -10.92
CA ILE A 262 -7.16 -9.21 -9.86
C ILE A 262 -6.80 -10.66 -10.21
N VAL A 263 -7.76 -11.47 -10.65
CA VAL A 263 -7.52 -12.87 -11.06
C VAL A 263 -6.54 -12.92 -12.25
N GLY A 264 -6.71 -12.05 -13.24
CA GLY A 264 -5.81 -11.95 -14.40
C GLY A 264 -4.38 -11.57 -13.98
N GLN A 265 -4.20 -10.60 -13.06
CA GLN A 265 -2.89 -10.23 -12.55
C GLN A 265 -2.20 -11.37 -11.79
N PHE A 266 -2.95 -12.14 -11.04
CA PHE A 266 -2.42 -13.31 -10.35
C PHE A 266 -1.92 -14.35 -11.34
N SER A 267 -2.69 -14.67 -12.37
CA SER A 267 -2.31 -15.59 -13.44
C SER A 267 -1.05 -15.12 -14.19
N ASP A 268 -0.96 -13.84 -14.54
CA ASP A 268 0.22 -13.25 -15.21
C ASP A 268 1.47 -13.35 -14.30
N SER A 269 1.34 -13.14 -12.99
CA SER A 269 2.48 -13.23 -12.05
C SER A 269 2.98 -14.66 -11.84
N VAL A 270 2.10 -15.65 -11.88
CA VAL A 270 2.47 -17.08 -11.80
C VAL A 270 3.21 -17.51 -13.08
N GLN A 271 2.71 -17.13 -14.26
CA GLN A 271 3.36 -17.47 -15.53
C GLN A 271 4.74 -16.84 -15.72
N THR A 272 4.91 -15.59 -15.27
CA THR A 272 6.23 -14.92 -15.32
C THR A 272 7.24 -15.59 -14.38
N SER A 273 6.81 -16.08 -13.23
CA SER A 273 7.66 -16.85 -12.30
C SER A 273 8.15 -18.17 -12.92
N SER A 274 7.29 -18.87 -13.65
CA SER A 274 7.63 -20.14 -14.30
C SER A 274 8.59 -19.95 -15.49
N ARG A 275 8.49 -18.84 -16.20
CA ARG A 275 9.41 -18.53 -17.33
C ARG A 275 10.80 -18.09 -16.87
N SER A 276 10.91 -17.38 -15.74
CA SER A 276 12.20 -16.95 -15.18
C SER A 276 13.04 -18.12 -14.66
N SER A 277 12.41 -19.21 -14.20
CA SER A 277 13.12 -20.43 -13.78
C SER A 277 13.61 -21.30 -14.94
N ALA A 278 13.17 -21.03 -16.18
CA ALA A 278 13.51 -21.81 -17.38
C ALA A 278 14.59 -21.16 -18.28
N GLN A 279 15.06 -19.94 -17.97
CA GLN A 279 16.16 -19.34 -18.73
C GLN A 279 17.51 -19.69 -18.09
N PRO A 280 18.45 -20.32 -18.85
CA PRO A 280 19.81 -20.53 -18.38
C PRO A 280 20.53 -19.18 -18.21
N THR A 281 21.27 -19.05 -17.14
CA THR A 281 22.15 -17.90 -16.86
C THR A 281 23.09 -17.65 -18.05
N PRO A 282 23.18 -16.41 -18.58
CA PRO A 282 24.16 -16.11 -19.61
C PRO A 282 25.57 -16.33 -19.04
N PRO A 283 26.53 -16.86 -19.83
CA PRO A 283 27.89 -17.10 -19.36
C PRO A 283 28.54 -15.78 -18.96
N VAL A 284 29.10 -15.78 -17.74
CA VAL A 284 29.96 -14.71 -17.24
C VAL A 284 31.14 -14.58 -18.20
N LYS A 285 31.25 -13.48 -18.93
CA LYS A 285 32.45 -13.14 -19.67
C LYS A 285 33.53 -12.77 -18.66
N THR A 286 34.50 -13.66 -18.50
CA THR A 286 35.81 -13.41 -17.86
C THR A 286 36.61 -12.40 -18.66
#